data_283361fc49ba0423819660f3a7e57724
#
_entry.id   283361fc49ba0423819660f3a7e57724
#
_cell.length_a   1.000
_cell.length_b   1.000
_cell.length_c   1.000
_cell.angle_alpha   90.00
_cell.angle_beta   90.00
_cell.angle_gamma   90.00
#
_symmetry.space_group_name_H-M   'P 1'
#
loop_
_entity.id
_entity.type
_entity.pdbx_description
1 polymer ?
#
loop_
_entity_poly.entity_id
_entity_poly.type
_entity_poly.pdbx_seq_one_letter_code
_entity_poly.pdbx_strand_id
1 'polypeptide(L)'
;CAYLDSLLTDWSLGSSASHMAALALHSFLLNTWWTLRKDGTDWFSAMEGRCFFHSTVDVEYNDGLLYFALWPELLEMLLDEWEEYTNDGEQVLGQEGKDTAFLSHDMGLGADVGEQAYDHGMEVEENSNYLLLLSALTAFSGNIEKATKKLPLCRKLAEFIVQADTTGNGVPDLGVANTIDDASPAVQYGREQVYLAVKAQAALWALADLEN
;
A
#
# COMPACT_ATOMS: atom_id res chain seq x y z
N CYS A 1 -9.28 11.56 -22.84
CA CYS A 1 -8.10 11.82 -23.68
C CYS A 1 -7.83 13.32 -23.80
N ALA A 2 -8.67 14.15 -24.47
CA ALA A 2 -8.35 15.58 -24.72
C ALA A 2 -7.98 16.38 -23.46
N TYR A 3 -8.58 16.11 -22.31
CA TYR A 3 -8.23 16.77 -21.05
C TYR A 3 -6.81 16.39 -20.57
N LEU A 4 -6.49 15.11 -20.57
CA LEU A 4 -5.15 14.64 -20.20
C LEU A 4 -4.08 15.10 -21.20
N ASP A 5 -4.41 15.10 -22.50
CA ASP A 5 -3.53 15.62 -23.53
C ASP A 5 -3.24 17.12 -23.31
N SER A 6 -4.24 17.92 -22.89
CA SER A 6 -4.05 19.34 -22.59
C SER A 6 -3.13 19.53 -21.37
N LEU A 7 -3.32 18.76 -20.29
CA LEU A 7 -2.46 18.83 -19.11
C LEU A 7 -1.00 18.53 -19.46
N LEU A 8 -0.74 17.45 -20.21
CA LEU A 8 0.60 17.07 -20.63
C LEU A 8 1.25 18.10 -21.55
N THR A 9 0.46 18.81 -22.35
CA THR A 9 0.95 19.87 -23.24
C THR A 9 1.25 21.16 -22.47
N ASP A 10 0.40 21.51 -21.51
CA ASP A 10 0.51 22.74 -20.71
C ASP A 10 1.70 22.73 -19.74
N TRP A 11 2.20 21.53 -19.36
CA TRP A 11 3.32 21.42 -18.43
C TRP A 11 4.68 21.84 -19.00
N SER A 12 4.76 22.24 -20.27
CA SER A 12 6.00 22.74 -20.91
C SER A 12 7.21 21.78 -20.80
N LEU A 13 6.94 20.49 -20.64
CA LEU A 13 7.97 19.46 -20.38
C LEU A 13 8.76 19.06 -21.64
N GLY A 14 8.36 19.58 -22.80
CA GLY A 14 8.89 19.14 -24.08
C GLY A 14 8.29 17.81 -24.58
N SER A 15 8.40 17.55 -25.86
CA SER A 15 7.69 16.44 -26.51
C SER A 15 8.06 15.06 -25.98
N SER A 16 9.32 14.82 -25.64
CA SER A 16 9.77 13.51 -25.12
C SER A 16 9.19 13.20 -23.74
N ALA A 17 9.18 14.18 -22.81
CA ALA A 17 8.61 14.01 -21.48
C ALA A 17 7.09 13.83 -21.54
N SER A 18 6.41 14.59 -22.41
CA SER A 18 4.96 14.42 -22.63
C SER A 18 4.62 13.04 -23.19
N HIS A 19 5.43 12.50 -24.11
CA HIS A 19 5.25 11.13 -24.61
C HIS A 19 5.49 10.08 -23.53
N MET A 20 6.51 10.24 -22.68
CA MET A 20 6.79 9.33 -21.58
C MET A 20 5.64 9.33 -20.56
N ALA A 21 5.14 10.50 -20.18
CA ALA A 21 3.99 10.63 -19.28
C ALA A 21 2.72 9.99 -19.87
N ALA A 22 2.47 10.19 -21.16
CA ALA A 22 1.34 9.56 -21.85
C ALA A 22 1.46 8.04 -21.89
N LEU A 23 2.67 7.49 -22.12
CA LEU A 23 2.92 6.06 -22.11
C LEU A 23 2.76 5.46 -20.70
N ALA A 24 3.28 6.15 -19.66
CA ALA A 24 3.13 5.72 -18.27
C ALA A 24 1.64 5.65 -17.87
N LEU A 25 0.88 6.71 -18.16
CA LEU A 25 -0.56 6.74 -17.90
C LEU A 25 -1.31 5.66 -18.68
N HIS A 26 -0.94 5.44 -19.93
CA HIS A 26 -1.55 4.37 -20.74
C HIS A 26 -1.23 2.99 -20.17
N SER A 27 0.01 2.76 -19.72
CA SER A 27 0.41 1.52 -19.05
C SER A 27 -0.39 1.30 -17.76
N PHE A 28 -0.52 2.32 -16.92
CA PHE A 28 -1.36 2.26 -15.72
C PHE A 28 -2.79 1.84 -16.05
N LEU A 29 -3.44 2.54 -17.00
CA LEU A 29 -4.83 2.23 -17.39
C LEU A 29 -5.02 0.84 -17.98
N LEU A 30 -4.00 0.27 -18.64
CA LEU A 30 -4.04 -1.09 -19.15
C LEU A 30 -3.90 -2.16 -18.06
N ASN A 31 -3.33 -1.81 -16.94
CA ASN A 31 -3.15 -2.69 -15.79
C ASN A 31 -4.22 -2.50 -14.71
N THR A 32 -5.25 -1.69 -14.95
CA THR A 32 -6.32 -1.46 -13.98
C THR A 32 -7.62 -2.12 -14.40
N TRP A 33 -8.35 -2.62 -13.40
CA TRP A 33 -9.67 -3.15 -13.55
C TRP A 33 -10.65 -2.37 -12.66
N TRP A 34 -11.66 -1.80 -13.26
CA TRP A 34 -12.76 -1.19 -12.53
C TRP A 34 -14.03 -1.98 -12.86
N THR A 35 -14.56 -2.69 -11.91
CA THR A 35 -15.69 -3.59 -12.06
C THR A 35 -16.73 -3.36 -10.97
N LEU A 36 -17.82 -4.10 -11.03
CA LEU A 36 -18.84 -4.12 -9.99
C LEU A 36 -18.80 -5.47 -9.26
N ARG A 37 -18.84 -5.42 -7.94
CA ARG A 37 -19.09 -6.60 -7.11
C ARG A 37 -20.52 -7.12 -7.34
N LYS A 38 -20.82 -8.31 -6.84
CA LYS A 38 -22.16 -8.93 -6.96
C LYS A 38 -23.27 -8.10 -6.29
N ASP A 39 -22.93 -7.33 -5.28
CA ASP A 39 -23.86 -6.43 -4.58
C ASP A 39 -24.03 -5.07 -5.26
N GLY A 40 -23.31 -4.83 -6.37
CA GLY A 40 -23.37 -3.60 -7.14
C GLY A 40 -22.43 -2.50 -6.67
N THR A 41 -21.58 -2.77 -5.69
CA THR A 41 -20.53 -1.82 -5.27
C THR A 41 -19.36 -1.83 -6.26
N ASP A 42 -18.71 -0.69 -6.40
CA ASP A 42 -17.52 -0.57 -7.23
C ASP A 42 -16.36 -1.38 -6.63
N TRP A 43 -15.55 -1.94 -7.50
CA TRP A 43 -14.31 -2.60 -7.16
C TRP A 43 -13.22 -2.17 -8.15
N PHE A 44 -12.11 -1.69 -7.63
CA PHE A 44 -10.96 -1.26 -8.40
C PHE A 44 -9.75 -2.10 -8.03
N SER A 45 -9.00 -2.53 -9.01
CA SER A 45 -7.75 -3.26 -8.83
C SER A 45 -6.73 -2.76 -9.84
N ALA A 46 -5.51 -2.58 -9.40
CA ALA A 46 -4.36 -2.39 -10.27
C ALA A 46 -3.51 -3.66 -10.24
N MET A 47 -3.07 -4.11 -11.40
CA MET A 47 -2.21 -5.30 -11.52
C MET A 47 -0.75 -4.89 -11.49
N GLU A 48 0.05 -5.62 -10.74
CA GLU A 48 1.50 -5.47 -10.72
C GLU A 48 2.11 -5.96 -12.06
N GLY A 49 1.74 -5.31 -13.14
CA GLY A 49 2.30 -5.53 -14.47
C GLY A 49 2.51 -7.01 -14.82
N ARG A 50 3.76 -7.43 -14.94
CA ARG A 50 4.12 -8.77 -15.39
C ARG A 50 3.84 -9.88 -14.37
N CYS A 51 3.84 -9.56 -13.10
CA CYS A 51 3.62 -10.55 -12.03
C CYS A 51 2.17 -10.95 -11.89
N PHE A 52 1.23 -10.12 -12.39
CA PHE A 52 -0.22 -10.33 -12.33
C PHE A 52 -0.80 -10.41 -10.91
N PHE A 53 -0.11 -9.91 -9.89
CA PHE A 53 -0.69 -9.69 -8.58
C PHE A 53 -1.67 -8.52 -8.62
N HIS A 54 -2.77 -8.64 -7.88
CA HIS A 54 -3.79 -7.60 -7.78
C HIS A 54 -3.55 -6.72 -6.58
N SER A 55 -3.64 -5.41 -6.80
CA SER A 55 -3.62 -4.39 -5.75
C SER A 55 -2.49 -4.59 -4.73
N THR A 56 -1.29 -4.88 -5.25
CA THR A 56 -0.07 -5.08 -4.47
C THR A 56 0.23 -3.82 -3.68
N VAL A 57 0.28 -3.91 -2.35
CA VAL A 57 0.25 -2.73 -1.47
C VAL A 57 1.49 -1.86 -1.61
N ASP A 58 2.69 -2.43 -1.73
CA ASP A 58 3.94 -1.67 -1.91
C ASP A 58 4.05 -1.03 -3.30
N VAL A 59 3.50 -1.68 -4.33
CA VAL A 59 3.43 -1.12 -5.69
C VAL A 59 2.49 0.08 -5.72
N GLU A 60 1.28 -0.07 -5.19
CA GLU A 60 0.30 1.00 -5.14
C GLU A 60 0.72 2.15 -4.20
N TYR A 61 1.53 1.85 -3.17
CA TYR A 61 2.17 2.89 -2.36
C TYR A 61 3.09 3.77 -3.21
N ASN A 62 3.87 3.19 -4.11
CA ASN A 62 4.73 3.93 -5.02
C ASN A 62 3.93 4.74 -6.04
N ASP A 63 2.75 4.26 -6.44
CA ASP A 63 1.81 4.98 -7.31
C ASP A 63 0.97 6.03 -6.57
N GLY A 64 1.10 6.15 -5.26
CA GLY A 64 0.34 7.06 -4.40
C GLY A 64 0.29 8.51 -4.91
N LEU A 65 1.41 9.04 -5.43
CA LEU A 65 1.45 10.40 -5.99
C LEU A 65 0.53 10.54 -7.21
N LEU A 66 0.38 9.51 -8.04
CA LEU A 66 -0.55 9.52 -9.17
C LEU A 66 -2.00 9.58 -8.67
N TYR A 67 -2.34 8.78 -7.67
CA TYR A 67 -3.66 8.79 -7.06
C TYR A 67 -3.99 10.15 -6.45
N PHE A 68 -3.11 10.72 -5.64
CA PHE A 68 -3.35 12.05 -5.06
C PHE A 68 -3.54 13.13 -6.12
N ALA A 69 -2.79 13.07 -7.22
CA ALA A 69 -2.85 14.08 -8.28
C ALA A 69 -4.08 13.97 -9.19
N LEU A 70 -4.54 12.75 -9.48
CA LEU A 70 -5.53 12.50 -10.51
C LEU A 70 -6.82 11.83 -10.01
N TRP A 71 -6.73 10.87 -9.09
CA TRP A 71 -7.86 10.02 -8.71
C TRP A 71 -7.78 9.54 -7.25
N PRO A 72 -7.90 10.45 -6.26
CA PRO A 72 -7.87 10.08 -4.84
C PRO A 72 -8.97 9.06 -4.48
N GLU A 73 -10.08 9.04 -5.22
CA GLU A 73 -11.17 8.09 -5.01
C GLU A 73 -10.76 6.64 -5.31
N LEU A 74 -9.82 6.42 -6.23
CA LEU A 74 -9.31 5.07 -6.50
C LEU A 74 -8.42 4.58 -5.35
N LEU A 75 -7.63 5.46 -4.74
CA LEU A 75 -6.88 5.12 -3.54
C LEU A 75 -7.81 4.82 -2.36
N GLU A 76 -8.91 5.56 -2.22
CA GLU A 76 -9.93 5.22 -1.20
C GLU A 76 -10.47 3.81 -1.40
N MET A 77 -10.74 3.40 -2.63
CA MET A 77 -11.21 2.05 -2.95
C MET A 77 -10.16 0.99 -2.62
N LEU A 78 -8.89 1.23 -2.93
CA LEU A 78 -7.79 0.32 -2.58
C LEU A 78 -7.65 0.16 -1.06
N LEU A 79 -7.69 1.26 -0.30
CA LEU A 79 -7.65 1.22 1.17
C LEU A 79 -8.84 0.44 1.75
N ASP A 80 -10.04 0.57 1.17
CA ASP A 80 -11.21 -0.20 1.59
C ASP A 80 -11.07 -1.68 1.26
N GLU A 81 -10.48 -2.02 0.12
CA GLU A 81 -10.21 -3.40 -0.30
C GLU A 81 -9.18 -4.08 0.59
N TRP A 82 -8.04 -3.44 0.83
CA TRP A 82 -6.98 -4.02 1.66
C TRP A 82 -7.45 -4.38 3.07
N GLU A 83 -8.43 -3.65 3.62
CA GLU A 83 -9.03 -4.01 4.91
C GLU A 83 -9.71 -5.38 4.90
N GLU A 84 -10.25 -5.81 3.76
CA GLU A 84 -10.89 -7.12 3.61
C GLU A 84 -9.88 -8.27 3.61
N TYR A 85 -8.60 -7.97 3.38
CA TYR A 85 -7.48 -8.94 3.31
C TYR A 85 -6.51 -8.80 4.47
N THR A 86 -7.00 -8.32 5.61
CA THR A 86 -6.22 -8.30 6.85
C THR A 86 -6.14 -9.69 7.46
N ASN A 87 -4.97 -10.01 8.00
CA ASN A 87 -4.67 -11.25 8.67
C ASN A 87 -4.40 -11.02 10.16
N ASP A 88 -4.53 -12.09 10.94
CA ASP A 88 -4.23 -12.08 12.36
C ASP A 88 -2.71 -12.08 12.58
N GLY A 89 -2.20 -11.15 13.38
CA GLY A 89 -0.78 -11.03 13.66
C GLY A 89 -0.17 -12.23 14.39
N GLU A 90 -0.97 -13.05 15.08
CA GLU A 90 -0.50 -14.30 15.68
C GLU A 90 0.11 -15.27 14.65
N GLN A 91 -0.26 -15.16 13.38
CA GLN A 91 0.30 -15.98 12.30
C GLN A 91 1.81 -15.78 12.11
N VAL A 92 2.30 -14.56 12.36
CA VAL A 92 3.72 -14.19 12.20
C VAL A 92 4.41 -14.06 13.55
N LEU A 93 3.79 -13.37 14.51
CA LEU A 93 4.38 -13.00 15.79
C LEU A 93 4.08 -14.01 16.91
N GLY A 94 3.27 -15.03 16.64
CA GLY A 94 2.82 -15.97 17.69
C GLY A 94 2.00 -15.23 18.76
N GLN A 95 2.17 -15.59 20.01
CA GLN A 95 1.39 -15.01 21.12
C GLN A 95 1.55 -13.48 21.28
N GLU A 96 2.69 -12.95 20.90
CA GLU A 96 2.94 -11.50 20.91
C GLU A 96 2.08 -10.76 19.88
N GLY A 97 1.67 -11.44 18.82
CA GLY A 97 0.78 -10.88 17.79
C GLY A 97 -0.69 -10.85 18.16
N LYS A 98 -1.06 -11.25 19.39
CA LYS A 98 -2.45 -11.23 19.83
C LYS A 98 -3.05 -9.82 19.74
N ASP A 99 -4.25 -9.76 19.19
CA ASP A 99 -4.98 -8.50 18.95
C ASP A 99 -4.32 -7.53 17.96
N THR A 100 -3.24 -7.96 17.27
CA THR A 100 -2.63 -7.22 16.16
C THR A 100 -3.15 -7.71 14.81
N ALA A 101 -2.83 -7.01 13.74
CA ALA A 101 -3.18 -7.42 12.38
C ALA A 101 -2.09 -7.02 11.38
N PHE A 102 -2.06 -7.70 10.24
CA PHE A 102 -1.27 -7.28 9.11
C PHE A 102 -2.03 -7.40 7.80
N LEU A 103 -1.61 -6.60 6.81
CA LEU A 103 -2.14 -6.65 5.46
C LEU A 103 -1.42 -7.72 4.65
N SER A 104 -2.15 -8.41 3.79
CA SER A 104 -1.57 -9.21 2.73
C SER A 104 -0.78 -8.31 1.76
N HIS A 105 0.28 -8.84 1.15
CA HIS A 105 1.03 -8.15 0.12
C HIS A 105 0.15 -7.83 -1.10
N ASP A 106 -0.70 -8.75 -1.51
CA ASP A 106 -1.57 -8.64 -2.67
C ASP A 106 -2.95 -9.27 -2.42
N MET A 107 -3.88 -9.02 -3.33
CA MET A 107 -5.27 -9.52 -3.28
C MET A 107 -5.49 -10.69 -4.24
N GLY A 108 -4.44 -11.45 -4.57
CA GLY A 108 -4.52 -12.61 -5.45
C GLY A 108 -3.76 -12.48 -6.75
N LEU A 109 -3.78 -13.54 -7.56
CA LEU A 109 -2.97 -13.67 -8.77
C LEU A 109 -3.83 -13.94 -10.01
N GLY A 110 -3.64 -13.16 -11.04
CA GLY A 110 -4.26 -13.39 -12.35
C GLY A 110 -5.77 -13.23 -12.34
N ALA A 111 -6.52 -14.32 -12.55
CA ALA A 111 -7.98 -14.30 -12.54
C ALA A 111 -8.60 -14.60 -11.18
N ASP A 112 -7.80 -15.02 -10.21
CA ASP A 112 -8.23 -15.34 -8.85
C ASP A 112 -7.95 -14.14 -7.93
N VAL A 113 -8.98 -13.38 -7.66
CA VAL A 113 -8.95 -12.28 -6.70
C VAL A 113 -9.59 -12.74 -5.40
N GLY A 114 -8.91 -12.57 -4.29
CA GLY A 114 -9.46 -12.88 -2.98
C GLY A 114 -8.48 -13.49 -1.99
N GLU A 115 -7.35 -13.99 -2.42
CA GLU A 115 -6.34 -14.58 -1.53
C GLU A 115 -4.93 -14.29 -2.05
N GLN A 116 -4.03 -13.94 -1.15
CA GLN A 116 -2.61 -13.85 -1.43
C GLN A 116 -2.08 -15.21 -1.90
N ALA A 117 -1.36 -15.23 -3.02
CA ALA A 117 -0.91 -16.46 -3.65
C ALA A 117 0.13 -17.22 -2.82
N TYR A 118 0.97 -16.50 -2.09
CA TYR A 118 1.97 -17.03 -1.16
C TYR A 118 2.42 -15.94 -0.18
N ASP A 119 2.98 -16.35 0.94
CA ASP A 119 3.51 -15.43 1.94
C ASP A 119 4.77 -14.74 1.42
N HIS A 120 4.76 -13.42 1.42
CA HIS A 120 5.89 -12.58 1.01
C HIS A 120 6.76 -12.13 2.19
N GLY A 121 6.26 -12.25 3.42
CA GLY A 121 6.97 -11.81 4.62
C GLY A 121 7.16 -10.28 4.71
N MET A 122 6.26 -9.50 4.09
CA MET A 122 6.37 -8.04 3.96
C MET A 122 5.46 -7.26 4.92
N GLU A 123 5.03 -7.87 5.99
CA GLU A 123 3.97 -7.36 6.87
C GLU A 123 4.29 -5.98 7.46
N VAL A 124 5.55 -5.73 7.82
CA VAL A 124 5.97 -4.42 8.35
C VAL A 124 5.88 -3.34 7.28
N GLU A 125 6.27 -3.65 6.05
CA GLU A 125 6.18 -2.70 4.94
C GLU A 125 4.74 -2.39 4.59
N GLU A 126 3.89 -3.40 4.44
CA GLU A 126 2.52 -3.20 3.98
C GLU A 126 1.67 -2.48 5.02
N ASN A 127 1.84 -2.80 6.30
CA ASN A 127 1.22 -2.06 7.37
C ASN A 127 1.64 -0.58 7.38
N SER A 128 2.93 -0.34 7.16
CA SER A 128 3.46 1.02 7.08
C SER A 128 2.92 1.78 5.87
N ASN A 129 2.85 1.13 4.72
CA ASN A 129 2.31 1.69 3.48
C ASN A 129 0.86 2.14 3.67
N TYR A 130 0.04 1.30 4.28
CA TYR A 130 -1.37 1.62 4.55
C TYR A 130 -1.51 2.86 5.44
N LEU A 131 -0.80 2.91 6.57
CA LEU A 131 -0.86 4.03 7.51
C LEU A 131 -0.41 5.35 6.87
N LEU A 132 0.66 5.30 6.08
CA LEU A 132 1.18 6.47 5.38
C LEU A 132 0.21 6.97 4.29
N LEU A 133 -0.34 6.06 3.49
CA LEU A 133 -1.29 6.43 2.44
C LEU A 133 -2.59 6.99 3.02
N LEU A 134 -3.13 6.37 4.07
CA LEU A 134 -4.34 6.87 4.74
C LEU A 134 -4.13 8.26 5.33
N SER A 135 -3.00 8.49 6.01
CA SER A 135 -2.67 9.80 6.58
C SER A 135 -2.52 10.86 5.48
N ALA A 136 -1.77 10.56 4.41
CA ALA A 136 -1.59 11.46 3.30
C ALA A 136 -2.92 11.77 2.58
N LEU A 137 -3.74 10.75 2.34
CA LEU A 137 -5.06 10.93 1.72
C LEU A 137 -5.99 11.78 2.60
N THR A 138 -5.95 11.57 3.91
CA THR A 138 -6.73 12.37 4.87
C THR A 138 -6.29 13.83 4.87
N ALA A 139 -4.99 14.08 4.88
CA ALA A 139 -4.45 15.43 4.80
C ALA A 139 -4.79 16.12 3.47
N PHE A 140 -4.78 15.36 2.37
CA PHE A 140 -5.10 15.88 1.04
C PHE A 140 -6.60 16.16 0.85
N SER A 141 -7.46 15.22 1.26
CA SER A 141 -8.92 15.31 1.05
C SER A 141 -9.65 16.08 2.14
N GLY A 142 -9.09 16.17 3.34
CA GLY A 142 -9.75 16.69 4.53
C GLY A 142 -10.84 15.76 5.09
N ASN A 143 -10.94 14.52 4.62
CA ASN A 143 -11.98 13.58 5.02
C ASN A 143 -11.62 12.84 6.31
N ILE A 144 -11.67 13.56 7.44
CA ILE A 144 -11.35 13.04 8.77
C ILE A 144 -12.34 11.94 9.20
N GLU A 145 -13.61 12.04 8.78
CA GLU A 145 -14.62 11.04 9.18
C GLU A 145 -14.30 9.64 8.67
N LYS A 146 -13.83 9.51 7.41
CA LYS A 146 -13.38 8.23 6.86
C LYS A 146 -12.16 7.69 7.62
N ALA A 147 -11.18 8.52 7.87
CA ALA A 147 -9.99 8.13 8.62
C ALA A 147 -10.34 7.64 10.03
N THR A 148 -11.25 8.35 10.72
CA THR A 148 -11.70 7.97 12.07
C THR A 148 -12.32 6.57 12.11
N LYS A 149 -13.06 6.18 11.07
CA LYS A 149 -13.66 4.83 10.98
C LYS A 149 -12.61 3.73 10.85
N LYS A 150 -11.45 4.05 10.27
CA LYS A 150 -10.32 3.13 10.03
C LYS A 150 -9.35 3.02 11.23
N LEU A 151 -9.40 3.94 12.19
CA LEU A 151 -8.50 3.95 13.35
C LEU A 151 -8.42 2.62 14.13
N PRO A 152 -9.51 1.87 14.35
CA PRO A 152 -9.40 0.59 15.03
C PRO A 152 -8.48 -0.40 14.32
N LEU A 153 -8.51 -0.46 12.99
CA LEU A 153 -7.57 -1.26 12.22
C LEU A 153 -6.16 -0.66 12.27
N CYS A 154 -6.04 0.65 12.06
CA CYS A 154 -4.74 1.34 12.08
C CYS A 154 -3.95 1.05 13.36
N ARG A 155 -4.63 1.02 14.52
CA ARG A 155 -3.99 0.67 15.80
C ARG A 155 -3.46 -0.77 15.81
N LYS A 156 -4.20 -1.72 15.24
CA LYS A 156 -3.76 -3.12 15.16
C LYS A 156 -2.56 -3.28 14.23
N LEU A 157 -2.56 -2.57 13.09
CA LEU A 157 -1.45 -2.56 12.14
C LEU A 157 -0.19 -1.93 12.77
N ALA A 158 -0.36 -0.83 13.50
CA ALA A 158 0.73 -0.16 14.19
C ALA A 158 1.29 -1.02 15.34
N GLU A 159 0.42 -1.66 16.11
CA GLU A 159 0.84 -2.58 17.17
C GLU A 159 1.64 -3.76 16.62
N PHE A 160 1.24 -4.30 15.46
CA PHE A 160 2.04 -5.31 14.76
C PHE A 160 3.46 -4.80 14.47
N ILE A 161 3.58 -3.59 13.90
CA ILE A 161 4.88 -2.99 13.59
C ILE A 161 5.76 -2.88 14.85
N VAL A 162 5.17 -2.50 15.98
CA VAL A 162 5.90 -2.39 17.26
C VAL A 162 6.33 -3.78 17.76
N GLN A 163 5.46 -4.78 17.70
CA GLN A 163 5.76 -6.14 18.14
C GLN A 163 6.72 -6.90 17.20
N ALA A 164 6.87 -6.43 15.96
CA ALA A 164 7.83 -6.98 15.00
C ALA A 164 9.30 -6.65 15.33
N ASP A 165 9.55 -5.77 16.31
CA ASP A 165 10.86 -5.58 16.94
C ASP A 165 11.00 -6.55 18.13
N THR A 166 11.42 -7.78 17.86
CA THR A 166 11.57 -8.81 18.91
C THR A 166 12.82 -8.62 19.77
N THR A 167 13.73 -7.79 19.35
CA THR A 167 14.99 -7.50 20.05
C THR A 167 14.88 -6.30 21.00
N GLY A 168 13.86 -5.45 20.82
CA GLY A 168 13.64 -4.24 21.62
C GLY A 168 14.63 -3.12 21.32
N ASN A 169 15.24 -3.13 20.13
CA ASN A 169 16.22 -2.12 19.74
C ASN A 169 15.62 -0.96 18.92
N GLY A 170 14.32 -0.98 18.64
CA GLY A 170 13.60 0.02 17.87
C GLY A 170 13.59 -0.25 16.37
N VAL A 171 14.08 -1.41 15.92
CA VAL A 171 14.13 -1.79 14.50
C VAL A 171 13.43 -3.13 14.30
N PRO A 172 12.38 -3.22 13.47
CA PRO A 172 11.71 -4.48 13.21
C PRO A 172 12.65 -5.56 12.65
N ASP A 173 12.47 -6.81 13.10
CA ASP A 173 13.28 -7.97 12.69
C ASP A 173 12.45 -9.20 12.29
N LEU A 174 11.11 -9.14 12.38
CA LEU A 174 10.15 -10.10 11.83
C LEU A 174 9.24 -9.44 10.80
N GLY A 175 8.84 -10.20 9.76
CA GLY A 175 7.99 -9.69 8.70
C GLY A 175 8.65 -8.56 7.91
N VAL A 176 9.96 -8.68 7.66
CA VAL A 176 10.83 -7.60 7.20
C VAL A 176 11.35 -7.76 5.78
N ALA A 177 10.78 -8.65 4.99
CA ALA A 177 10.94 -8.58 3.54
C ALA A 177 10.38 -7.24 3.04
N ASN A 178 10.85 -6.75 1.90
CA ASN A 178 10.48 -5.42 1.44
C ASN A 178 10.71 -5.28 -0.06
N THR A 179 10.15 -4.25 -0.66
CA THR A 179 10.21 -3.95 -2.09
C THR A 179 11.66 -3.84 -2.64
N ILE A 180 12.65 -3.62 -1.78
CA ILE A 180 14.06 -3.56 -2.19
C ILE A 180 14.67 -4.95 -2.33
N ASP A 181 14.12 -5.95 -1.67
CA ASP A 181 14.64 -7.31 -1.61
C ASP A 181 14.71 -7.97 -3.00
N ASP A 182 13.72 -7.75 -3.83
CA ASP A 182 13.68 -8.25 -5.20
C ASP A 182 14.79 -7.64 -6.09
N ALA A 183 15.25 -6.46 -5.72
CA ALA A 183 16.31 -5.77 -6.46
C ALA A 183 17.70 -6.28 -6.12
N SER A 184 17.91 -6.93 -4.95
CA SER A 184 19.26 -7.35 -4.52
C SER A 184 19.24 -8.58 -3.59
N PRO A 185 19.71 -9.74 -4.03
CA PRO A 185 19.86 -10.92 -3.19
C PRO A 185 20.73 -10.69 -1.94
N ALA A 186 21.54 -9.64 -1.92
CA ALA A 186 22.40 -9.32 -0.78
C ALA A 186 21.62 -8.78 0.43
N VAL A 187 20.42 -8.25 0.21
CA VAL A 187 19.56 -7.69 1.29
C VAL A 187 18.29 -8.50 1.52
N GLN A 188 17.98 -9.45 0.64
CA GLN A 188 16.73 -10.22 0.65
C GLN A 188 16.44 -10.93 1.98
N TYR A 189 17.44 -11.29 2.74
CA TYR A 189 17.29 -11.93 4.06
C TYR A 189 17.83 -11.04 5.19
N GLY A 190 18.08 -9.77 4.88
CA GLY A 190 18.55 -8.82 5.88
C GLY A 190 17.47 -8.54 6.92
N ARG A 191 17.84 -8.60 8.20
CA ARG A 191 17.00 -8.14 9.30
C ARG A 191 17.46 -6.76 9.75
N GLU A 192 16.62 -6.09 10.54
CA GLU A 192 16.96 -4.78 11.13
C GLU A 192 17.39 -3.76 10.07
N GLN A 193 16.62 -3.67 8.98
CA GLN A 193 16.95 -2.79 7.86
C GLN A 193 16.59 -1.34 8.19
N VAL A 194 17.49 -0.43 7.92
CA VAL A 194 17.28 1.01 8.11
C VAL A 194 16.09 1.54 7.29
N TYR A 195 15.91 1.02 6.08
CA TYR A 195 14.76 1.36 5.22
C TYR A 195 13.43 1.13 5.95
N LEU A 196 13.22 -0.09 6.45
CA LEU A 196 11.97 -0.43 7.17
C LEU A 196 11.88 0.28 8.52
N ALA A 197 12.97 0.47 9.24
CA ALA A 197 12.96 1.21 10.50
C ALA A 197 12.47 2.66 10.31
N VAL A 198 12.96 3.34 9.28
CA VAL A 198 12.53 4.71 8.95
C VAL A 198 11.06 4.73 8.49
N LYS A 199 10.66 3.78 7.66
CA LYS A 199 9.28 3.66 7.16
C LYS A 199 8.30 3.38 8.29
N ALA A 200 8.61 2.41 9.16
CA ALA A 200 7.83 2.08 10.35
C ALA A 200 7.67 3.29 11.28
N GLN A 201 8.76 3.98 11.57
CA GLN A 201 8.72 5.20 12.40
C GLN A 201 7.83 6.28 11.78
N ALA A 202 7.92 6.49 10.47
CA ALA A 202 7.07 7.45 9.77
C ALA A 202 5.58 7.04 9.82
N ALA A 203 5.29 5.74 9.69
CA ALA A 203 3.94 5.20 9.80
C ALA A 203 3.33 5.37 11.19
N LEU A 204 4.12 5.16 12.25
CA LEU A 204 3.67 5.40 13.63
C LEU A 204 3.39 6.88 13.89
N TRP A 205 4.18 7.80 13.34
CA TRP A 205 3.88 9.23 13.39
C TRP A 205 2.62 9.57 12.60
N ALA A 206 2.44 8.98 11.42
CA ALA A 206 1.22 9.18 10.62
C ALA A 206 -0.04 8.76 11.38
N LEU A 207 0.01 7.64 12.13
CA LEU A 207 -1.10 7.26 13.01
C LEU A 207 -1.31 8.27 14.14
N ALA A 208 -0.25 8.74 14.78
CA ALA A 208 -0.39 9.75 15.85
C ALA A 208 -1.02 11.05 15.33
N ASP A 209 -0.72 11.45 14.09
CA ASP A 209 -1.36 12.60 13.45
C ASP A 209 -2.83 12.35 13.13
N LEU A 210 -3.21 11.13 12.73
CA LEU A 210 -4.60 10.75 12.47
C LEU A 210 -5.47 10.71 13.75
N GLU A 211 -4.86 10.51 14.91
CA GLU A 211 -5.53 10.45 16.21
C GLU A 211 -5.74 11.83 16.87
N ASN A 212 -5.08 12.87 16.38
CA ASN A 212 -5.17 14.24 16.90
C ASN A 212 -6.16 15.10 16.11
#